data_3fd985aa2bfff748883e1f81b84e089f
#
_entry.id   3fd985aa2bfff748883e1f81b84e089f
#
_cell.length_a   1.000
_cell.length_b   1.000
_cell.length_c   1.000
_cell.angle_alpha   90.00
_cell.angle_beta   90.00
_cell.angle_gamma   90.00
#
_symmetry.space_group_name_H-M   'P 1'
#
loop_
_entity.id
_entity.type
_entity.pdbx_description
1 polymer ?
#
loop_
_entity_poly.entity_id
_entity_poly.type
_entity_poly.pdbx_seq_one_letter_code
_entity_poly.pdbx_strand_id
1 'polypeptide(L)'
;MRTSPLALTLLLTAATLLAEKPFTLEQALSNPFPESLVAAPAGGSVAWEMNARGARNVWVASPPDYRGHKVTNFTEDDGQDINQLRWTPDGRSIVFVHGGDFDMGREVPNPRSNPEGVEQAVWIVSLDGGNSRKLGEGYAPAISPKGDRVAFLSKGQIWWAPLDGHDKAGQAVHARGTAQALRWSPDGSKLAFASSRGDHAFIGVFDPAAKRLAYVDPSVDRDSEPVWSPDSRQVAFVRIPASHDLFAFGPRIAAEAWSIRIADVATGAGHEVWHAASGRGSVFYPMVAEGQLLWANGRLVFPWERTGWVHLYSVPVAGGSAMELTPGDFEVEHVTLSPNGREVVFSSNQADVDRRHVWKVAVDQAVPSQVTTGDGIEWSPVVTSGNEAIAFLHSDARRPPRAAIVIGAGAPKDLAPDALPADFPADQLVAPQAVTISAADGLRIHGQLFLPRNLRSGEHRPALIFFHGGSRRQMLLGWHYMYYYNNAYAMNQYLASRGFIVLSVNYRSGIGYGLDFREAVNYGARGASEFNDVVGAGLYLRSRPDVDP
;
A
#
# COMPACT_ATOMS: atom_id res chain seq x y z
N MET A 1 62.54 -13.36 -64.79
CA MET A 1 62.10 -12.96 -63.48
C MET A 1 60.69 -12.30 -63.60
N ARG A 2 59.65 -13.02 -63.26
CA ARG A 2 58.26 -12.55 -63.35
C ARG A 2 57.78 -12.28 -61.93
N THR A 3 57.50 -11.08 -61.62
CA THR A 3 56.90 -10.63 -60.35
C THR A 3 55.35 -10.60 -60.49
N SER A 4 54.66 -11.43 -59.71
CA SER A 4 53.22 -11.44 -59.59
C SER A 4 52.79 -10.42 -58.47
N PRO A 5 51.75 -9.62 -58.66
CA PRO A 5 51.20 -8.79 -57.59
C PRO A 5 50.17 -9.62 -56.77
N LEU A 6 50.32 -9.63 -55.47
CA LEU A 6 49.34 -10.09 -54.49
C LEU A 6 48.18 -9.09 -54.43
N ALA A 7 46.98 -9.52 -54.80
CA ALA A 7 45.78 -8.76 -54.59
C ALA A 7 45.26 -9.02 -53.16
N LEU A 8 45.27 -7.99 -52.32
CA LEU A 8 44.72 -7.99 -50.96
C LEU A 8 43.22 -7.65 -51.04
N THR A 9 42.36 -8.63 -50.92
CA THR A 9 40.90 -8.44 -50.87
C THR A 9 40.48 -8.10 -49.45
N LEU A 10 40.14 -6.83 -49.19
CA LEU A 10 39.52 -6.37 -47.96
C LEU A 10 38.05 -6.80 -47.97
N LEU A 11 37.67 -7.77 -47.14
CA LEU A 11 36.26 -8.08 -46.82
C LEU A 11 35.77 -7.06 -45.80
N LEU A 12 35.02 -6.05 -46.23
CA LEU A 12 34.19 -5.23 -45.36
C LEU A 12 32.93 -6.04 -44.95
N THR A 13 32.95 -6.59 -43.75
CA THR A 13 31.74 -7.06 -43.09
C THR A 13 30.95 -5.85 -42.61
N ALA A 14 29.96 -5.42 -43.38
CA ALA A 14 28.94 -4.50 -42.93
C ALA A 14 28.08 -5.22 -41.90
N ALA A 15 28.35 -4.99 -40.62
CA ALA A 15 27.40 -5.30 -39.54
C ALA A 15 26.18 -4.39 -39.74
N THR A 16 25.14 -4.89 -40.37
CA THR A 16 23.83 -4.28 -40.32
C THR A 16 23.41 -4.32 -38.85
N LEU A 17 23.52 -3.18 -38.17
CA LEU A 17 22.79 -2.93 -36.94
C LEU A 17 21.30 -3.00 -37.32
N LEU A 18 20.69 -4.18 -37.11
CA LEU A 18 19.25 -4.31 -37.13
C LEU A 18 18.73 -3.34 -36.06
N ALA A 19 18.08 -2.25 -36.52
CA ALA A 19 17.41 -1.33 -35.61
C ALA A 19 16.42 -2.17 -34.79
N GLU A 20 16.62 -2.22 -33.49
CA GLU A 20 15.78 -2.96 -32.55
C GLU A 20 14.34 -2.46 -32.74
N LYS A 21 13.42 -3.39 -33.03
CA LYS A 21 11.99 -3.02 -33.25
C LYS A 21 11.44 -2.44 -31.94
N PRO A 22 10.88 -1.22 -31.94
CA PRO A 22 10.32 -0.64 -30.74
C PRO A 22 9.19 -1.51 -30.19
N PHE A 23 9.13 -1.69 -28.88
CA PHE A 23 8.06 -2.45 -28.23
C PHE A 23 6.69 -1.75 -28.41
N THR A 24 5.61 -2.50 -28.28
CA THR A 24 4.24 -2.00 -28.34
C THR A 24 3.75 -1.58 -26.97
N LEU A 25 2.67 -0.79 -26.94
CA LEU A 25 2.04 -0.40 -25.67
C LEU A 25 1.46 -1.64 -24.94
N GLU A 26 0.91 -2.59 -25.69
CA GLU A 26 0.38 -3.86 -25.15
C GLU A 26 1.49 -4.67 -24.48
N GLN A 27 2.70 -4.68 -25.03
CA GLN A 27 3.84 -5.33 -24.39
C GLN A 27 4.24 -4.62 -23.09
N ALA A 28 4.27 -3.30 -23.06
CA ALA A 28 4.57 -2.53 -21.85
C ALA A 28 3.51 -2.70 -20.76
N LEU A 29 2.23 -2.87 -21.13
CA LEU A 29 1.09 -3.08 -20.23
C LEU A 29 0.82 -4.57 -19.94
N SER A 30 1.63 -5.49 -20.45
CA SER A 30 1.40 -6.93 -20.28
C SER A 30 1.83 -7.48 -18.93
N ASN A 31 2.49 -6.67 -18.11
CA ASN A 31 2.99 -7.09 -16.80
C ASN A 31 1.84 -7.44 -15.85
N PRO A 32 1.93 -8.57 -15.13
CA PRO A 32 1.02 -8.83 -14.02
C PRO A 32 1.28 -7.85 -12.89
N PHE A 33 0.23 -7.53 -12.12
CA PHE A 33 0.31 -6.59 -11.01
C PHE A 33 -0.09 -7.28 -9.71
N PRO A 34 0.82 -7.45 -8.73
CA PRO A 34 0.54 -8.05 -7.44
C PRO A 34 0.09 -7.00 -6.41
N GLU A 35 -0.90 -7.37 -5.59
CA GLU A 35 -1.41 -6.57 -4.47
C GLU A 35 -1.76 -7.45 -3.26
N SER A 36 -2.18 -6.83 -2.17
CA SER A 36 -2.75 -7.51 -1.00
C SER A 36 -1.88 -8.63 -0.40
N LEU A 37 -0.55 -8.42 -0.34
CA LEU A 37 0.38 -9.40 0.23
C LEU A 37 0.13 -9.62 1.72
N VAL A 38 -0.02 -10.88 2.14
CA VAL A 38 -0.28 -11.28 3.53
C VAL A 38 0.53 -12.53 3.89
N ALA A 39 0.99 -12.61 5.14
CA ALA A 39 1.68 -13.79 5.68
C ALA A 39 0.72 -14.67 6.47
N ALA A 40 0.88 -15.98 6.35
CA ALA A 40 0.13 -16.94 7.13
C ALA A 40 0.53 -16.88 8.62
N PRO A 41 -0.42 -16.98 9.56
CA PRO A 41 -0.12 -17.01 11.00
C PRO A 41 0.60 -18.28 11.43
N ALA A 42 0.59 -19.32 10.58
CA ALA A 42 1.27 -20.59 10.79
C ALA A 42 1.89 -21.10 9.48
N GLY A 43 2.95 -21.92 9.57
CA GLY A 43 3.54 -22.61 8.41
C GLY A 43 4.42 -21.76 7.50
N GLY A 44 4.57 -20.45 7.74
CA GLY A 44 5.51 -19.57 7.03
C GLY A 44 5.13 -19.21 5.58
N SER A 45 3.94 -19.59 5.11
CA SER A 45 3.46 -19.27 3.76
C SER A 45 3.08 -17.80 3.61
N VAL A 46 3.10 -17.30 2.37
CA VAL A 46 2.61 -15.96 2.02
C VAL A 46 1.62 -16.07 0.87
N ALA A 47 0.67 -15.13 0.81
CA ALA A 47 -0.31 -15.05 -0.27
C ALA A 47 -0.42 -13.60 -0.77
N TRP A 48 -0.77 -13.47 -2.04
CA TRP A 48 -1.05 -12.18 -2.66
C TRP A 48 -2.12 -12.33 -3.75
N GLU A 49 -2.76 -11.25 -4.08
CA GLU A 49 -3.54 -11.15 -5.31
C GLU A 49 -2.60 -10.85 -6.47
N MET A 50 -2.90 -11.38 -7.66
CA MET A 50 -2.21 -11.01 -8.89
C MET A 50 -3.22 -10.79 -10.03
N ASN A 51 -3.22 -9.58 -10.55
CA ASN A 51 -3.95 -9.21 -11.76
C ASN A 51 -3.07 -9.46 -12.98
N ALA A 52 -3.49 -10.38 -13.85
CA ALA A 52 -2.83 -10.66 -15.11
C ALA A 52 -3.80 -10.38 -16.26
N ARG A 53 -3.69 -9.22 -16.90
CA ARG A 53 -4.56 -8.78 -17.99
C ARG A 53 -6.06 -8.80 -17.62
N GLY A 54 -6.39 -8.36 -16.41
CA GLY A 54 -7.76 -8.31 -15.90
C GLY A 54 -8.22 -9.59 -15.18
N ALA A 55 -7.60 -10.75 -15.44
CA ALA A 55 -7.87 -11.97 -14.68
C ALA A 55 -7.14 -11.92 -13.33
N ARG A 56 -7.90 -11.78 -12.25
CA ARG A 56 -7.37 -11.63 -10.90
C ARG A 56 -7.45 -12.94 -10.14
N ASN A 57 -6.35 -13.35 -9.50
CA ASN A 57 -6.27 -14.61 -8.79
C ASN A 57 -5.46 -14.49 -7.50
N VAL A 58 -5.81 -15.30 -6.51
CA VAL A 58 -5.02 -15.50 -5.29
C VAL A 58 -3.86 -16.44 -5.61
N TRP A 59 -2.66 -16.00 -5.26
CA TRP A 59 -1.41 -16.76 -5.36
C TRP A 59 -0.86 -17.05 -3.98
N VAL A 60 -0.12 -18.16 -3.87
CA VAL A 60 0.51 -18.60 -2.62
C VAL A 60 1.93 -19.08 -2.91
N ALA A 61 2.84 -18.79 -1.97
CA ALA A 61 4.18 -19.37 -1.93
C ALA A 61 4.47 -19.90 -0.53
N SER A 62 4.97 -21.13 -0.44
CA SER A 62 5.22 -21.83 0.82
C SER A 62 6.69 -22.28 0.93
N PRO A 63 7.24 -22.37 2.16
CA PRO A 63 8.56 -22.93 2.37
C PRO A 63 8.62 -24.40 1.94
N PRO A 64 9.82 -24.97 1.63
CA PRO A 64 11.11 -24.26 1.64
C PRO A 64 11.38 -23.44 0.38
N ASP A 65 10.71 -23.78 -0.74
CA ASP A 65 11.08 -23.27 -2.07
C ASP A 65 10.48 -21.90 -2.38
N TYR A 66 9.40 -21.51 -1.70
CA TYR A 66 8.70 -20.25 -1.96
C TYR A 66 8.42 -20.00 -3.45
N ARG A 67 7.99 -21.05 -4.17
CA ARG A 67 7.56 -20.93 -5.56
C ARG A 67 6.06 -20.66 -5.63
N GLY A 68 5.71 -19.50 -6.17
CA GLY A 68 4.33 -19.04 -6.28
C GLY A 68 3.49 -19.84 -7.26
N HIS A 69 2.26 -20.12 -6.87
CA HIS A 69 1.25 -20.75 -7.73
C HIS A 69 -0.14 -20.22 -7.40
N LYS A 70 -1.07 -20.31 -8.37
CA LYS A 70 -2.46 -19.90 -8.20
C LYS A 70 -3.23 -20.92 -7.35
N VAL A 71 -4.07 -20.41 -6.43
CA VAL A 71 -5.02 -21.23 -5.65
C VAL A 71 -6.48 -20.96 -6.04
N THR A 72 -6.75 -19.91 -6.82
CA THR A 72 -8.04 -19.64 -7.48
C THR A 72 -7.89 -19.76 -8.98
N ASN A 73 -8.99 -19.84 -9.72
CA ASN A 73 -8.97 -19.98 -11.18
C ASN A 73 -10.01 -19.08 -11.86
N PHE A 74 -9.93 -17.78 -11.62
CA PHE A 74 -10.68 -16.78 -12.37
C PHE A 74 -9.95 -16.51 -13.70
N THR A 75 -10.66 -16.64 -14.82
CA THR A 75 -10.06 -16.59 -16.17
C THR A 75 -10.45 -15.37 -16.99
N GLU A 76 -11.44 -14.61 -16.54
CA GLU A 76 -11.97 -13.47 -17.25
C GLU A 76 -11.66 -12.16 -16.54
N ASP A 77 -11.56 -11.07 -17.32
CA ASP A 77 -11.64 -9.72 -16.81
C ASP A 77 -13.12 -9.33 -16.65
N ASP A 78 -13.62 -9.47 -15.43
CA ASP A 78 -14.97 -9.04 -15.05
C ASP A 78 -14.99 -7.61 -14.46
N GLY A 79 -13.82 -6.98 -14.34
CA GLY A 79 -13.65 -5.66 -13.74
C GLY A 79 -13.81 -5.66 -12.22
N GLN A 80 -13.78 -6.83 -11.58
CA GLN A 80 -13.92 -6.97 -10.13
C GLN A 80 -12.59 -7.29 -9.48
N ASP A 81 -12.24 -6.54 -8.42
CA ASP A 81 -11.01 -6.78 -7.68
C ASP A 81 -11.12 -7.98 -6.74
N ILE A 82 -9.99 -8.62 -6.49
CA ILE A 82 -9.78 -9.53 -5.36
C ILE A 82 -8.90 -8.78 -4.35
N ASN A 83 -9.40 -8.61 -3.14
CA ASN A 83 -8.69 -7.84 -2.12
C ASN A 83 -8.97 -8.35 -0.70
N GLN A 84 -8.39 -7.69 0.32
CA GLN A 84 -8.61 -7.98 1.73
C GLN A 84 -8.38 -9.45 2.11
N LEU A 85 -7.29 -10.02 1.60
CA LEU A 85 -6.90 -11.41 1.89
C LEU A 85 -6.67 -11.61 3.39
N ARG A 86 -7.17 -12.72 3.93
CA ARG A 86 -6.99 -13.15 5.32
C ARG A 86 -6.74 -14.63 5.40
N TRP A 87 -5.68 -15.05 6.05
CA TRP A 87 -5.41 -16.44 6.33
C TRP A 87 -6.28 -16.96 7.47
N THR A 88 -6.74 -18.21 7.37
CA THR A 88 -7.27 -18.92 8.53
C THR A 88 -6.17 -19.16 9.57
N PRO A 89 -6.49 -19.26 10.88
CA PRO A 89 -5.49 -19.42 11.93
C PRO A 89 -4.57 -20.64 11.77
N ASP A 90 -5.06 -21.69 11.13
CA ASP A 90 -4.29 -22.91 10.82
C ASP A 90 -3.39 -22.78 9.56
N GLY A 91 -3.49 -21.66 8.84
CA GLY A 91 -2.72 -21.42 7.61
C GLY A 91 -3.10 -22.29 6.41
N ARG A 92 -4.30 -22.91 6.41
CA ARG A 92 -4.72 -23.85 5.35
C ARG A 92 -5.71 -23.28 4.35
N SER A 93 -6.31 -22.13 4.65
CA SER A 93 -7.26 -21.49 3.76
C SER A 93 -7.08 -19.97 3.77
N ILE A 94 -7.56 -19.34 2.70
CA ILE A 94 -7.55 -17.88 2.54
C ILE A 94 -8.99 -17.42 2.35
N VAL A 95 -9.43 -16.49 3.20
CA VAL A 95 -10.64 -15.70 3.02
C VAL A 95 -10.27 -14.43 2.26
N PHE A 96 -11.06 -14.06 1.27
CA PHE A 96 -10.83 -12.87 0.45
C PHE A 96 -12.16 -12.22 0.06
N VAL A 97 -12.10 -10.98 -0.36
CA VAL A 97 -13.23 -10.27 -0.96
C VAL A 97 -13.08 -10.34 -2.48
N HIS A 98 -14.14 -10.71 -3.18
CA HIS A 98 -14.25 -10.60 -4.63
C HIS A 98 -15.40 -9.64 -4.95
N GLY A 99 -15.10 -8.66 -5.78
CA GLY A 99 -16.00 -7.56 -6.12
C GLY A 99 -15.66 -6.25 -5.40
N GLY A 100 -16.04 -5.15 -6.04
CA GLY A 100 -15.71 -3.81 -5.60
C GLY A 100 -14.36 -3.34 -6.12
N ASP A 101 -14.07 -2.08 -5.82
CA ASP A 101 -12.78 -1.44 -6.05
C ASP A 101 -12.24 -1.03 -4.68
N PHE A 102 -11.05 -1.49 -4.33
CA PHE A 102 -10.44 -1.21 -3.04
C PHE A 102 -10.25 0.29 -2.80
N ASP A 103 -9.84 1.03 -3.83
CA ASP A 103 -9.55 2.46 -3.73
C ASP A 103 -10.81 3.34 -3.70
N MET A 104 -11.92 2.91 -4.30
CA MET A 104 -13.14 3.71 -4.44
C MET A 104 -14.20 3.43 -3.37
N GLY A 105 -14.12 2.35 -2.63
CA GLY A 105 -14.74 1.99 -1.34
C GLY A 105 -16.25 2.17 -1.13
N ARG A 106 -17.01 2.66 -2.11
CA ARG A 106 -18.42 3.02 -1.93
C ARG A 106 -19.36 2.42 -2.97
N GLU A 107 -18.88 2.09 -4.14
CA GLU A 107 -19.70 1.58 -5.23
C GLU A 107 -19.00 0.40 -5.88
N VAL A 108 -19.73 -0.68 -6.12
CA VAL A 108 -19.22 -1.85 -6.82
C VAL A 108 -19.17 -1.52 -8.31
N PRO A 109 -18.00 -1.47 -8.95
CA PRO A 109 -17.91 -1.17 -10.38
C PRO A 109 -18.72 -2.18 -11.21
N ASN A 110 -19.44 -1.69 -12.22
CA ASN A 110 -20.19 -2.52 -13.15
C ASN A 110 -19.79 -2.20 -14.61
N PRO A 111 -18.53 -2.49 -15.00
CA PRO A 111 -18.03 -2.10 -16.33
C PRO A 111 -18.73 -2.81 -17.48
N ARG A 112 -19.35 -3.97 -17.24
CA ARG A 112 -20.14 -4.72 -18.23
C ARG A 112 -21.59 -4.23 -18.33
N SER A 113 -21.97 -3.23 -17.52
CA SER A 113 -23.35 -2.70 -17.45
C SER A 113 -24.40 -3.80 -17.24
N ASN A 114 -24.08 -4.77 -16.39
CA ASN A 114 -24.98 -5.86 -16.06
C ASN A 114 -26.25 -5.29 -15.38
N PRO A 115 -27.47 -5.52 -15.96
CA PRO A 115 -28.71 -4.98 -15.41
C PRO A 115 -29.06 -5.55 -14.02
N GLU A 116 -28.54 -6.73 -13.67
CA GLU A 116 -28.71 -7.34 -12.34
C GLU A 116 -27.74 -6.77 -11.30
N GLY A 117 -26.82 -5.88 -11.74
CA GLY A 117 -25.75 -5.34 -10.90
C GLY A 117 -24.58 -6.30 -10.75
N VAL A 118 -23.67 -5.94 -9.86
CA VAL A 118 -22.48 -6.73 -9.50
C VAL A 118 -22.44 -6.90 -8.00
N GLU A 119 -21.96 -8.05 -7.56
CA GLU A 119 -21.92 -8.40 -6.17
C GLU A 119 -20.51 -8.21 -5.59
N GLN A 120 -20.43 -7.66 -4.37
CA GLN A 120 -19.22 -7.72 -3.54
C GLN A 120 -19.44 -8.76 -2.45
N ALA A 121 -18.58 -9.77 -2.38
CA ALA A 121 -18.78 -10.89 -1.47
C ALA A 121 -17.47 -11.40 -0.85
N VAL A 122 -17.61 -11.99 0.33
CA VAL A 122 -16.55 -12.69 1.04
C VAL A 122 -16.53 -14.15 0.59
N TRP A 123 -15.35 -14.62 0.19
CA TRP A 123 -15.08 -15.95 -0.32
C TRP A 123 -14.01 -16.65 0.50
N ILE A 124 -13.92 -17.97 0.40
CA ILE A 124 -12.85 -18.79 0.96
C ILE A 124 -12.32 -19.77 -0.09
N VAL A 125 -11.00 -19.99 -0.08
CA VAL A 125 -10.32 -21.02 -0.89
C VAL A 125 -9.37 -21.81 -0.01
N SER A 126 -9.35 -23.15 -0.17
CA SER A 126 -8.38 -24.03 0.48
C SER A 126 -7.08 -24.12 -0.31
N LEU A 127 -5.94 -24.25 0.38
CA LEU A 127 -4.65 -24.52 -0.27
C LEU A 127 -4.53 -25.92 -0.86
N ASP A 128 -5.29 -26.88 -0.34
CA ASP A 128 -5.31 -28.26 -0.84
C ASP A 128 -5.97 -28.39 -2.23
N GLY A 129 -6.39 -27.25 -2.80
CA GLY A 129 -7.10 -27.16 -4.07
C GLY A 129 -8.61 -27.24 -3.90
N GLY A 130 -9.31 -26.91 -4.96
CA GLY A 130 -10.77 -26.90 -5.01
C GLY A 130 -11.32 -25.57 -5.52
N ASN A 131 -12.64 -25.51 -5.69
CA ASN A 131 -13.30 -24.27 -6.08
C ASN A 131 -13.42 -23.34 -4.87
N SER A 132 -13.19 -22.05 -5.09
CA SER A 132 -13.51 -21.02 -4.10
C SER A 132 -15.01 -21.03 -3.80
N ARG A 133 -15.36 -20.83 -2.52
CA ARG A 133 -16.74 -20.85 -2.03
C ARG A 133 -17.11 -19.50 -1.43
N LYS A 134 -18.27 -18.98 -1.83
CA LYS A 134 -18.87 -17.78 -1.26
C LYS A 134 -19.33 -18.03 0.16
N LEU A 135 -18.99 -17.12 1.09
CA LEU A 135 -19.43 -17.11 2.48
C LEU A 135 -20.61 -16.16 2.71
N GLY A 136 -20.63 -15.01 2.07
CA GLY A 136 -21.72 -14.04 2.17
C GLY A 136 -21.41 -12.74 1.43
N GLU A 137 -22.45 -11.93 1.22
CA GLU A 137 -22.33 -10.59 0.61
C GLU A 137 -21.75 -9.60 1.61
N GLY A 138 -20.65 -8.93 1.24
CA GLY A 138 -20.01 -7.95 2.08
C GLY A 138 -18.50 -7.85 1.88
N TYR A 139 -17.84 -7.17 2.82
CA TYR A 139 -16.42 -6.82 2.78
C TYR A 139 -15.84 -6.73 4.21
N ALA A 140 -14.56 -6.37 4.34
CA ALA A 140 -13.82 -6.26 5.60
C ALA A 140 -13.88 -7.52 6.48
N PRO A 141 -13.45 -8.70 5.96
CA PRO A 141 -13.48 -9.95 6.71
C PRO A 141 -12.51 -9.94 7.89
N ALA A 142 -12.99 -10.41 9.04
CA ALA A 142 -12.23 -10.65 10.25
C ALA A 142 -12.46 -12.07 10.72
N ILE A 143 -11.45 -12.93 10.61
CA ILE A 143 -11.55 -14.34 10.98
C ILE A 143 -11.41 -14.49 12.49
N SER A 144 -12.29 -15.28 13.11
CA SER A 144 -12.17 -15.64 14.52
C SER A 144 -10.87 -16.43 14.76
N PRO A 145 -10.09 -16.10 15.81
CA PRO A 145 -8.88 -16.87 16.16
C PRO A 145 -9.16 -18.36 16.42
N LYS A 146 -10.42 -18.74 16.67
CA LYS A 146 -10.84 -20.15 16.80
C LYS A 146 -10.93 -20.89 15.46
N GLY A 147 -10.88 -20.14 14.32
CA GLY A 147 -11.02 -20.74 12.99
C GLY A 147 -12.41 -21.27 12.68
N ASP A 148 -13.43 -20.93 13.46
CA ASP A 148 -14.79 -21.42 13.33
C ASP A 148 -15.66 -20.55 12.39
N ARG A 149 -15.40 -19.25 12.32
CA ARG A 149 -16.21 -18.29 11.57
C ARG A 149 -15.43 -17.08 11.11
N VAL A 150 -16.01 -16.33 10.16
CA VAL A 150 -15.57 -15.01 9.74
C VAL A 150 -16.67 -14.00 10.00
N ALA A 151 -16.33 -12.88 10.64
CA ALA A 151 -17.17 -11.69 10.70
C ALA A 151 -16.84 -10.78 9.51
N PHE A 152 -17.82 -10.09 8.96
CA PHE A 152 -17.64 -9.15 7.85
C PHE A 152 -18.70 -8.07 7.87
N LEU A 153 -18.51 -7.02 7.08
CA LEU A 153 -19.45 -5.91 6.97
C LEU A 153 -20.37 -6.11 5.77
N SER A 154 -21.67 -5.96 5.98
CA SER A 154 -22.67 -5.89 4.93
C SER A 154 -23.71 -4.84 5.29
N LYS A 155 -24.00 -3.92 4.35
CA LYS A 155 -24.95 -2.82 4.54
C LYS A 155 -24.71 -2.00 5.83
N GLY A 156 -23.41 -1.79 6.15
CA GLY A 156 -23.00 -1.04 7.34
C GLY A 156 -23.18 -1.78 8.68
N GLN A 157 -23.53 -3.06 8.66
CA GLN A 157 -23.75 -3.89 9.84
C GLN A 157 -22.82 -5.10 9.86
N ILE A 158 -22.67 -5.73 11.03
CA ILE A 158 -21.82 -6.90 11.23
C ILE A 158 -22.61 -8.17 10.91
N TRP A 159 -22.08 -8.91 9.97
CA TRP A 159 -22.53 -10.25 9.59
C TRP A 159 -21.43 -11.26 9.91
N TRP A 160 -21.78 -12.52 10.00
CA TRP A 160 -20.82 -13.61 10.08
C TRP A 160 -21.28 -14.85 9.32
N ALA A 161 -20.33 -15.68 8.97
CA ALA A 161 -20.57 -17.00 8.38
C ALA A 161 -19.61 -18.02 9.01
N PRO A 162 -20.02 -19.29 9.20
CA PRO A 162 -19.10 -20.36 9.55
C PRO A 162 -18.14 -20.65 8.39
N LEU A 163 -16.89 -20.94 8.71
CA LEU A 163 -15.86 -21.22 7.69
C LEU A 163 -16.04 -22.60 7.05
N ASP A 164 -16.70 -23.55 7.72
CA ASP A 164 -17.00 -24.90 7.18
C ASP A 164 -18.11 -24.89 6.13
N GLY A 165 -18.95 -23.85 6.09
CA GLY A 165 -20.03 -23.68 5.11
C GLY A 165 -21.28 -24.49 5.37
N HIS A 166 -21.44 -25.06 6.55
CA HIS A 166 -22.66 -25.81 6.91
C HIS A 166 -23.87 -24.90 7.05
N ASP A 167 -23.67 -23.66 7.48
CA ASP A 167 -24.74 -22.69 7.65
C ASP A 167 -24.53 -21.46 6.75
N LYS A 168 -25.62 -20.75 6.42
CA LYS A 168 -25.58 -19.49 5.68
C LYS A 168 -25.13 -18.34 6.57
N ALA A 169 -24.62 -17.29 5.93
CA ALA A 169 -24.33 -16.03 6.59
C ALA A 169 -25.59 -15.46 7.27
N GLY A 170 -25.40 -14.91 8.45
CA GLY A 170 -26.44 -14.24 9.22
C GLY A 170 -25.95 -12.93 9.84
N GLN A 171 -26.87 -12.00 10.09
CA GLN A 171 -26.54 -10.78 10.80
C GLN A 171 -26.19 -11.09 12.25
N ALA A 172 -24.98 -10.70 12.67
CA ALA A 172 -24.48 -10.94 14.03
C ALA A 172 -24.93 -9.89 15.02
N VAL A 173 -24.92 -8.63 14.59
CA VAL A 173 -25.27 -7.46 15.42
C VAL A 173 -26.13 -6.52 14.59
N HIS A 174 -27.16 -5.98 15.23
CA HIS A 174 -27.89 -4.82 14.73
C HIS A 174 -27.60 -3.63 15.64
N ALA A 175 -26.67 -2.77 15.21
CA ALA A 175 -26.26 -1.60 15.96
C ALA A 175 -26.72 -0.32 15.26
N ARG A 176 -26.93 0.76 16.01
CA ARG A 176 -27.15 2.07 15.44
C ARG A 176 -25.86 2.58 14.78
N GLY A 177 -25.97 3.23 13.62
CA GLY A 177 -24.84 3.73 12.82
C GLY A 177 -24.23 2.65 11.94
N THR A 178 -22.99 2.84 11.51
CA THR A 178 -22.23 1.92 10.67
C THR A 178 -21.05 1.34 11.42
N ALA A 179 -20.86 0.02 11.30
CA ALA A 179 -19.71 -0.68 11.88
C ALA A 179 -18.49 -0.54 10.98
N GLN A 180 -17.30 -0.45 11.58
CA GLN A 180 -16.00 -0.37 10.92
C GLN A 180 -14.93 -1.06 11.77
N ALA A 181 -13.76 -1.37 11.19
CA ALA A 181 -12.58 -1.86 11.89
C ALA A 181 -12.85 -3.05 12.84
N LEU A 182 -13.39 -4.15 12.30
CA LEU A 182 -13.68 -5.38 13.06
C LEU A 182 -12.40 -6.00 13.61
N ARG A 183 -12.37 -6.31 14.93
CA ARG A 183 -11.23 -6.96 15.61
C ARG A 183 -11.72 -8.00 16.61
N TRP A 184 -11.42 -9.25 16.35
CA TRP A 184 -11.65 -10.30 17.35
C TRP A 184 -10.68 -10.20 18.52
N SER A 185 -11.15 -10.48 19.72
CA SER A 185 -10.24 -10.69 20.85
C SER A 185 -9.33 -11.89 20.61
N PRO A 186 -8.08 -11.89 21.11
CA PRO A 186 -7.14 -13.01 20.92
C PRO A 186 -7.69 -14.39 21.32
N ASP A 187 -8.56 -14.46 22.34
CA ASP A 187 -9.23 -15.68 22.76
C ASP A 187 -10.47 -16.06 21.89
N GLY A 188 -10.82 -15.21 20.92
CA GLY A 188 -11.97 -15.39 20.04
C GLY A 188 -13.32 -15.35 20.76
N SER A 189 -13.40 -14.78 21.97
CA SER A 189 -14.66 -14.69 22.73
C SER A 189 -15.50 -13.46 22.41
N LYS A 190 -14.87 -12.38 21.93
CA LYS A 190 -15.52 -11.09 21.70
C LYS A 190 -15.05 -10.44 20.40
N LEU A 191 -15.88 -9.55 19.86
CA LEU A 191 -15.58 -8.76 18.67
C LEU A 191 -15.66 -7.26 19.01
N ALA A 192 -14.54 -6.56 18.88
CA ALA A 192 -14.50 -5.09 18.95
C ALA A 192 -14.69 -4.47 17.57
N PHE A 193 -15.30 -3.30 17.52
CA PHE A 193 -15.48 -2.52 16.28
C PHE A 193 -15.71 -1.04 16.59
N ALA A 194 -15.46 -0.19 15.62
CA ALA A 194 -15.86 1.21 15.67
C ALA A 194 -17.30 1.37 15.15
N SER A 195 -18.17 2.02 15.91
CA SER A 195 -19.57 2.33 15.55
C SER A 195 -19.69 3.80 15.20
N SER A 196 -19.65 4.13 13.91
CA SER A 196 -19.76 5.50 13.42
C SER A 196 -21.22 5.98 13.43
N ARG A 197 -21.44 7.18 13.93
CA ARG A 197 -22.75 7.82 14.09
C ARG A 197 -22.87 9.14 13.32
N GLY A 198 -21.93 9.40 12.41
CA GLY A 198 -21.84 10.64 11.64
C GLY A 198 -20.85 11.62 12.26
N ASP A 199 -21.26 12.36 13.26
CA ASP A 199 -20.45 13.38 13.97
C ASP A 199 -19.56 12.78 15.06
N HIS A 200 -19.89 11.62 15.62
CA HIS A 200 -19.12 10.91 16.65
C HIS A 200 -19.01 9.40 16.34
N ALA A 201 -18.16 8.71 17.08
CA ALA A 201 -18.01 7.26 16.97
C ALA A 201 -17.65 6.64 18.33
N PHE A 202 -18.05 5.38 18.54
CA PHE A 202 -17.77 4.63 19.77
C PHE A 202 -17.05 3.32 19.47
N ILE A 203 -16.28 2.82 20.43
CA ILE A 203 -15.82 1.44 20.39
C ILE A 203 -16.89 0.53 21.01
N GLY A 204 -17.50 -0.29 20.17
CA GLY A 204 -18.41 -1.37 20.56
C GLY A 204 -17.67 -2.67 20.80
N VAL A 205 -18.04 -3.41 21.82
CA VAL A 205 -17.58 -4.78 22.10
C VAL A 205 -18.79 -5.70 22.17
N PHE A 206 -18.86 -6.61 21.22
CA PHE A 206 -19.91 -7.62 21.13
C PHE A 206 -19.45 -8.95 21.73
N ASP A 207 -20.23 -9.47 22.68
CA ASP A 207 -20.09 -10.81 23.25
C ASP A 207 -21.11 -11.75 22.59
N PRO A 208 -20.68 -12.66 21.71
CA PRO A 208 -21.57 -13.58 21.01
C PRO A 208 -22.29 -14.58 21.94
N ALA A 209 -21.62 -15.03 23.00
CA ALA A 209 -22.19 -16.01 23.92
C ALA A 209 -23.29 -15.39 24.79
N ALA A 210 -23.07 -14.18 25.28
CA ALA A 210 -24.05 -13.42 26.05
C ALA A 210 -25.08 -12.68 25.14
N LYS A 211 -24.85 -12.63 23.82
CA LYS A 211 -25.62 -11.82 22.86
C LYS A 211 -25.72 -10.35 23.29
N ARG A 212 -24.64 -9.81 23.86
CA ARG A 212 -24.60 -8.47 24.44
C ARG A 212 -23.62 -7.58 23.71
N LEU A 213 -24.07 -6.40 23.32
CA LEU A 213 -23.23 -5.29 22.86
C LEU A 213 -23.05 -4.29 24.01
N ALA A 214 -21.82 -3.91 24.28
CA ALA A 214 -21.45 -2.84 25.19
C ALA A 214 -20.56 -1.82 24.46
N TYR A 215 -20.68 -0.54 24.82
CA TYR A 215 -19.75 0.50 24.37
C TYR A 215 -18.80 0.81 25.51
N VAL A 216 -17.49 0.82 25.22
CA VAL A 216 -16.46 1.09 26.21
C VAL A 216 -16.08 2.57 26.16
N ASP A 217 -15.88 3.18 27.34
CA ASP A 217 -15.43 4.57 27.52
C ASP A 217 -16.09 5.58 26.54
N PRO A 218 -17.42 5.62 26.42
CA PRO A 218 -18.10 6.43 25.40
C PRO A 218 -17.90 7.94 25.62
N SER A 219 -17.74 8.70 24.52
CA SER A 219 -17.63 10.16 24.53
C SER A 219 -18.38 10.77 23.35
N VAL A 220 -18.35 12.08 23.22
CA VAL A 220 -18.90 12.80 22.05
C VAL A 220 -17.91 12.90 20.90
N ASP A 221 -16.70 12.40 21.08
CA ASP A 221 -15.62 12.41 20.10
C ASP A 221 -15.70 11.22 19.13
N ARG A 222 -14.69 11.09 18.28
CA ARG A 222 -14.58 10.02 17.29
C ARG A 222 -13.57 8.99 17.75
N ASP A 223 -14.06 7.82 18.18
CA ASP A 223 -13.24 6.68 18.54
C ASP A 223 -13.03 5.78 17.32
N SER A 224 -11.80 5.34 17.11
CA SER A 224 -11.37 4.51 15.98
C SER A 224 -10.21 3.59 16.34
N GLU A 225 -9.79 2.73 15.41
CA GLU A 225 -8.60 1.87 15.51
C GLU A 225 -8.57 0.98 16.77
N PRO A 226 -9.62 0.20 17.08
CA PRO A 226 -9.60 -0.67 18.22
C PRO A 226 -8.53 -1.76 18.08
N VAL A 227 -7.74 -1.98 19.13
CA VAL A 227 -6.78 -3.08 19.24
C VAL A 227 -6.87 -3.73 20.61
N TRP A 228 -6.87 -5.06 20.64
CA TRP A 228 -6.97 -5.83 21.87
C TRP A 228 -5.65 -5.98 22.60
N SER A 229 -5.70 -6.00 23.93
CA SER A 229 -4.61 -6.53 24.74
C SER A 229 -4.45 -8.05 24.48
N PRO A 230 -3.22 -8.60 24.61
CA PRO A 230 -2.97 -10.03 24.39
C PRO A 230 -3.79 -10.96 25.29
N ASP A 231 -4.20 -10.49 26.48
CA ASP A 231 -5.01 -11.24 27.44
C ASP A 231 -6.52 -11.10 27.23
N SER A 232 -6.95 -10.41 26.17
CA SER A 232 -8.37 -10.19 25.81
C SER A 232 -9.20 -9.40 26.83
N ARG A 233 -8.58 -8.67 27.75
CA ARG A 233 -9.27 -7.95 28.83
C ARG A 233 -9.46 -6.47 28.53
N GLN A 234 -8.61 -5.89 27.70
CA GLN A 234 -8.61 -4.48 27.40
C GLN A 234 -8.65 -4.21 25.89
N VAL A 235 -9.18 -3.06 25.52
CA VAL A 235 -9.14 -2.54 24.15
C VAL A 235 -8.49 -1.15 24.21
N ALA A 236 -7.41 -0.96 23.46
CA ALA A 236 -6.88 0.36 23.18
C ALA A 236 -7.49 0.91 21.89
N PHE A 237 -7.61 2.23 21.80
CA PHE A 237 -8.19 2.91 20.63
C PHE A 237 -7.72 4.36 20.55
N VAL A 238 -7.87 4.95 19.37
CA VAL A 238 -7.58 6.35 19.10
C VAL A 238 -8.87 7.14 19.26
N ARG A 239 -8.81 8.25 20.02
CA ARG A 239 -9.89 9.25 20.15
C ARG A 239 -9.48 10.56 19.52
N ILE A 240 -10.23 10.98 18.50
CA ILE A 240 -10.03 12.25 17.80
C ILE A 240 -11.17 13.18 18.19
N PRO A 241 -10.91 14.41 18.65
CA PRO A 241 -11.94 15.38 18.96
C PRO A 241 -12.90 15.57 17.79
N ALA A 242 -14.20 15.64 18.07
CA ALA A 242 -15.22 15.91 17.08
C ALA A 242 -15.02 17.33 16.54
N SER A 243 -14.49 17.44 15.31
CA SER A 243 -14.31 18.72 14.62
C SER A 243 -15.45 18.92 13.64
N HIS A 244 -15.99 20.13 13.62
CA HIS A 244 -16.99 20.57 12.66
C HIS A 244 -16.37 21.22 11.41
N ASP A 245 -15.05 21.23 11.28
CA ASP A 245 -14.35 21.78 10.14
C ASP A 245 -14.60 20.97 8.89
N LEU A 246 -15.42 21.54 8.02
CA LEU A 246 -15.90 20.93 6.77
C LEU A 246 -14.98 21.22 5.55
N PHE A 247 -13.82 21.84 5.75
CA PHE A 247 -12.91 22.13 4.65
C PHE A 247 -12.11 20.90 4.23
N ALA A 248 -12.62 20.18 3.25
CA ALA A 248 -11.99 18.98 2.71
C ALA A 248 -10.61 19.22 2.07
N PHE A 249 -10.27 20.45 1.69
CA PHE A 249 -9.10 20.82 0.88
C PHE A 249 -8.33 22.03 1.41
N GLY A 250 -8.35 22.29 2.70
CA GLY A 250 -7.45 23.26 3.32
C GLY A 250 -6.19 22.59 3.85
N PRO A 251 -5.07 23.33 3.99
CA PRO A 251 -3.85 22.79 4.63
C PRO A 251 -4.14 22.28 6.04
N ARG A 252 -3.81 21.03 6.31
CA ARG A 252 -4.01 20.37 7.60
C ARG A 252 -2.68 20.26 8.36
N ILE A 253 -2.16 21.41 8.78
CA ILE A 253 -0.88 21.50 9.49
C ILE A 253 -1.05 21.25 10.99
N ALA A 254 -2.19 21.68 11.54
CA ALA A 254 -2.49 21.61 12.97
C ALA A 254 -3.95 21.23 13.22
N ALA A 255 -4.21 20.55 14.34
CA ALA A 255 -5.53 20.19 14.82
C ALA A 255 -5.56 20.26 16.36
N GLU A 256 -6.72 19.99 16.95
CA GLU A 256 -6.83 19.67 18.37
C GLU A 256 -6.11 18.35 18.68
N ALA A 257 -5.61 18.23 19.90
CA ALA A 257 -4.90 17.04 20.35
C ALA A 257 -5.83 15.82 20.33
N TRP A 258 -5.42 14.77 19.62
CA TRP A 258 -6.02 13.45 19.70
C TRP A 258 -5.32 12.61 20.78
N SER A 259 -5.99 11.56 21.24
CA SER A 259 -5.48 10.74 22.33
C SER A 259 -5.56 9.25 22.04
N ILE A 260 -4.74 8.48 22.76
CA ILE A 260 -4.80 7.03 22.84
C ILE A 260 -5.38 6.66 24.21
N ARG A 261 -6.40 5.83 24.21
CA ARG A 261 -7.12 5.41 25.39
C ARG A 261 -7.09 3.89 25.51
N ILE A 262 -7.19 3.40 26.76
CA ILE A 262 -7.39 1.97 27.05
C ILE A 262 -8.65 1.86 27.90
N ALA A 263 -9.50 0.88 27.56
CA ALA A 263 -10.69 0.55 28.31
C ALA A 263 -10.70 -0.90 28.75
N ASP A 264 -11.10 -1.17 29.98
CA ASP A 264 -11.40 -2.50 30.50
C ASP A 264 -12.75 -2.98 29.97
N VAL A 265 -12.77 -4.15 29.35
CA VAL A 265 -13.96 -4.66 28.65
C VAL A 265 -15.05 -5.14 29.60
N ALA A 266 -14.71 -5.59 30.80
CA ALA A 266 -15.68 -6.08 31.76
C ALA A 266 -16.47 -4.95 32.42
N THR A 267 -15.79 -3.84 32.75
CA THR A 267 -16.38 -2.68 33.40
C THR A 267 -16.84 -1.60 32.43
N GLY A 268 -16.26 -1.54 31.23
CA GLY A 268 -16.43 -0.48 30.26
C GLY A 268 -15.70 0.82 30.62
N ALA A 269 -14.99 0.87 31.74
CA ALA A 269 -14.24 2.06 32.19
C ALA A 269 -12.93 2.21 31.39
N GLY A 270 -12.66 3.44 30.94
CA GLY A 270 -11.44 3.77 30.19
C GLY A 270 -10.68 4.93 30.81
N HIS A 271 -9.42 5.05 30.38
CA HIS A 271 -8.55 6.17 30.76
C HIS A 271 -7.64 6.52 29.58
N GLU A 272 -7.14 7.74 29.59
CA GLU A 272 -6.15 8.20 28.63
C GLU A 272 -4.76 7.65 29.00
N VAL A 273 -4.07 7.12 27.99
CA VAL A 273 -2.69 6.62 28.10
C VAL A 273 -1.70 7.67 27.62
N TRP A 274 -2.09 8.38 26.55
CA TRP A 274 -1.27 9.39 25.91
C TRP A 274 -2.12 10.32 25.05
N HIS A 275 -1.64 11.54 24.83
CA HIS A 275 -2.25 12.48 23.89
C HIS A 275 -1.19 13.19 23.04
N ALA A 276 -1.56 13.55 21.82
CA ALA A 276 -0.74 14.37 20.93
C ALA A 276 -0.65 15.80 21.46
N ALA A 277 0.50 16.43 21.30
CA ALA A 277 0.60 17.87 21.55
C ALA A 277 -0.19 18.64 20.48
N SER A 278 -0.91 19.69 20.88
CA SER A 278 -1.58 20.60 19.95
C SER A 278 -0.60 21.36 19.07
N GLY A 279 -1.11 21.95 17.99
CA GLY A 279 -0.33 22.77 17.06
C GLY A 279 0.18 22.01 15.85
N ARG A 280 1.31 22.46 15.29
CA ARG A 280 1.89 21.85 14.07
C ARG A 280 2.15 20.34 14.25
N GLY A 281 1.77 19.52 13.25
CA GLY A 281 1.92 18.08 13.26
C GLY A 281 0.96 17.35 14.21
N SER A 282 -0.09 18.02 14.71
CA SER A 282 -1.08 17.41 15.61
C SER A 282 -2.22 16.67 14.87
N VAL A 283 -2.29 16.76 13.55
CA VAL A 283 -3.29 16.01 12.78
C VAL A 283 -2.96 14.52 12.83
N PHE A 284 -3.97 13.70 13.12
CA PHE A 284 -3.83 12.25 12.98
C PHE A 284 -3.78 11.92 11.48
N TYR A 285 -2.61 11.51 11.00
CA TYR A 285 -2.38 11.15 9.61
C TYR A 285 -2.14 9.64 9.48
N PRO A 286 -3.07 8.90 8.84
CA PRO A 286 -2.96 7.45 8.75
C PRO A 286 -1.85 7.02 7.77
N MET A 287 -1.23 5.88 8.06
CA MET A 287 -0.31 5.16 7.19
C MET A 287 -1.05 4.04 6.43
N VAL A 288 -0.38 3.41 5.48
CA VAL A 288 -0.87 2.17 4.88
C VAL A 288 -0.53 1.01 5.84
N ALA A 289 -1.51 0.56 6.60
CA ALA A 289 -1.39 -0.53 7.57
C ALA A 289 -2.76 -1.18 7.80
N GLU A 290 -2.78 -2.40 8.32
CA GLU A 290 -4.03 -3.07 8.71
C GLU A 290 -4.78 -2.33 9.83
N GLY A 291 -4.04 -1.68 10.72
CA GLY A 291 -4.54 -0.79 11.78
C GLY A 291 -3.50 0.26 12.11
N GLN A 292 -3.95 1.42 12.57
CA GLN A 292 -3.08 2.55 12.89
C GLN A 292 -2.53 2.48 14.32
N LEU A 293 -3.14 1.65 15.18
CA LEU A 293 -2.72 1.41 16.54
C LEU A 293 -2.35 -0.06 16.70
N LEU A 294 -1.11 -0.34 17.15
CA LEU A 294 -0.60 -1.69 17.32
C LEU A 294 -0.28 -1.94 18.80
N TRP A 295 -0.79 -3.05 19.35
CA TRP A 295 -0.42 -3.48 20.69
C TRP A 295 0.79 -4.42 20.61
N ALA A 296 1.94 -3.99 21.09
CA ALA A 296 3.23 -4.61 20.84
C ALA A 296 4.07 -4.69 22.10
N ASN A 297 4.28 -5.88 22.66
CA ASN A 297 5.17 -6.14 23.79
C ASN A 297 5.04 -5.13 24.96
N GLY A 298 3.80 -4.89 25.42
CA GLY A 298 3.52 -3.95 26.52
C GLY A 298 3.59 -2.46 26.13
N ARG A 299 3.60 -2.16 24.84
CA ARG A 299 3.61 -0.83 24.28
C ARG A 299 2.50 -0.66 23.23
N LEU A 300 2.14 0.56 22.93
CA LEU A 300 1.27 0.94 21.82
C LEU A 300 2.10 1.69 20.79
N VAL A 301 2.10 1.19 19.54
CA VAL A 301 2.81 1.82 18.42
C VAL A 301 1.78 2.48 17.50
N PHE A 302 2.06 3.69 17.06
CA PHE A 302 1.12 4.53 16.30
C PHE A 302 1.85 5.53 15.40
N PRO A 303 1.19 6.07 14.32
CA PRO A 303 1.74 7.13 13.50
C PRO A 303 1.56 8.50 14.16
N TRP A 304 2.55 9.36 13.99
CA TRP A 304 2.46 10.78 14.32
C TRP A 304 3.42 11.59 13.47
N GLU A 305 3.00 12.78 13.06
CA GLU A 305 3.80 13.66 12.18
C GLU A 305 4.35 14.91 12.90
N ARG A 306 4.61 14.79 14.20
CA ARG A 306 5.03 15.92 15.05
C ARG A 306 6.23 16.68 14.52
N THR A 307 7.19 15.99 13.93
CA THR A 307 8.45 16.54 13.39
C THR A 307 8.30 17.11 11.97
N GLY A 308 7.12 16.98 11.34
CA GLY A 308 6.86 17.36 9.96
C GLY A 308 6.98 16.19 8.97
N TRP A 309 7.17 14.98 9.49
CA TRP A 309 7.19 13.73 8.75
C TRP A 309 6.33 12.69 9.47
N VAL A 310 5.73 11.78 8.72
CA VAL A 310 4.95 10.67 9.32
C VAL A 310 5.93 9.63 9.84
N HIS A 311 6.00 9.51 11.16
CA HIS A 311 6.88 8.58 11.86
C HIS A 311 6.10 7.60 12.74
N LEU A 312 6.75 6.51 13.11
CA LEU A 312 6.29 5.59 14.14
C LEU A 312 6.71 6.09 15.52
N TYR A 313 5.75 6.12 16.43
CA TYR A 313 5.94 6.39 17.85
C TYR A 313 5.49 5.22 18.68
N SER A 314 6.01 5.10 19.88
CA SER A 314 5.72 4.03 20.82
C SER A 314 5.58 4.57 22.23
N VAL A 315 4.50 4.21 22.93
CA VAL A 315 4.25 4.57 24.33
C VAL A 315 4.01 3.30 25.17
N PRO A 316 4.50 3.20 26.42
CA PRO A 316 4.12 2.08 27.29
C PRO A 316 2.60 2.05 27.52
N VAL A 317 1.99 0.87 27.64
CA VAL A 317 0.56 0.74 27.94
C VAL A 317 0.18 1.34 29.31
N ALA A 318 1.14 1.49 30.21
CA ALA A 318 0.97 2.17 31.49
C ALA A 318 0.98 3.71 31.38
N GLY A 319 1.18 4.25 30.18
CA GLY A 319 1.31 5.68 29.93
C GLY A 319 2.75 6.20 30.03
N GLY A 320 2.91 7.49 29.80
CA GLY A 320 4.18 8.19 29.84
C GLY A 320 4.53 8.89 28.53
N SER A 321 5.81 9.19 28.32
CA SER A 321 6.28 9.87 27.12
C SER A 321 6.36 8.90 25.93
N ALA A 322 5.86 9.34 24.78
CA ALA A 322 6.04 8.61 23.52
C ALA A 322 7.50 8.74 23.03
N MET A 323 8.06 7.63 22.58
CA MET A 323 9.36 7.55 21.91
C MET A 323 9.16 7.56 20.41
N GLU A 324 9.86 8.42 19.69
CA GLU A 324 9.94 8.41 18.23
C GLU A 324 10.85 7.24 17.80
N LEU A 325 10.27 6.23 17.16
CA LEU A 325 11.00 5.01 16.75
C LEU A 325 11.81 5.22 15.47
N THR A 326 11.37 6.14 14.61
CA THR A 326 11.93 6.35 13.26
C THR A 326 12.30 7.81 13.04
N PRO A 327 13.27 8.36 13.82
CA PRO A 327 13.65 9.77 13.71
C PRO A 327 14.37 10.08 12.40
N GLY A 328 14.11 11.26 11.81
CA GLY A 328 14.81 11.75 10.62
C GLY A 328 13.89 12.51 9.65
N ASP A 329 14.47 12.97 8.53
CA ASP A 329 13.75 13.68 7.48
C ASP A 329 13.29 12.69 6.40
N PHE A 330 12.32 11.86 6.70
CA PHE A 330 11.77 10.84 5.81
C PHE A 330 10.36 10.42 6.26
N GLU A 331 9.63 9.76 5.38
CA GLU A 331 8.26 9.29 5.60
C GLU A 331 8.21 7.77 5.77
N VAL A 332 7.41 7.30 6.73
CA VAL A 332 7.10 5.88 6.94
C VAL A 332 5.79 5.55 6.23
N GLU A 333 5.80 4.46 5.47
CA GLU A 333 4.65 3.88 4.79
C GLU A 333 4.60 2.36 4.99
N HIS A 334 3.47 1.71 4.73
CA HIS A 334 3.29 0.25 4.70
C HIS A 334 3.85 -0.47 5.93
N VAL A 335 3.14 -0.37 7.04
CA VAL A 335 3.60 -0.84 8.36
C VAL A 335 2.99 -2.18 8.72
N THR A 336 3.81 -3.10 9.24
CA THR A 336 3.40 -4.41 9.75
C THR A 336 4.11 -4.72 11.07
N LEU A 337 3.38 -5.21 12.07
CA LEU A 337 3.94 -5.73 13.31
C LEU A 337 4.45 -7.16 13.09
N SER A 338 5.64 -7.47 13.58
CA SER A 338 6.16 -8.83 13.58
C SER A 338 5.30 -9.78 14.44
N PRO A 339 5.16 -11.06 14.09
CA PRO A 339 4.33 -12.03 14.84
C PRO A 339 4.68 -12.13 16.33
N ASN A 340 5.95 -11.94 16.69
CA ASN A 340 6.38 -11.93 18.08
C ASN A 340 6.10 -10.60 18.84
N GLY A 341 5.55 -9.59 18.15
CA GLY A 341 5.21 -8.28 18.70
C GLY A 341 6.39 -7.42 19.13
N ARG A 342 7.62 -7.73 18.72
CA ARG A 342 8.83 -7.03 19.17
C ARG A 342 9.39 -6.01 18.20
N GLU A 343 9.11 -6.18 16.91
CA GLU A 343 9.58 -5.31 15.84
C GLU A 343 8.43 -4.85 14.96
N VAL A 344 8.57 -3.66 14.42
CA VAL A 344 7.72 -3.16 13.32
C VAL A 344 8.56 -3.15 12.06
N VAL A 345 8.02 -3.69 10.97
CA VAL A 345 8.60 -3.67 9.64
C VAL A 345 7.80 -2.70 8.78
N PHE A 346 8.49 -1.86 8.04
CA PHE A 346 7.86 -0.78 7.28
C PHE A 346 8.63 -0.45 6.00
N SER A 347 7.98 0.21 5.05
CA SER A 347 8.67 0.85 3.93
C SER A 347 8.89 2.33 4.22
N SER A 348 9.95 2.90 3.66
CA SER A 348 10.34 4.28 3.88
C SER A 348 11.18 4.83 2.74
N ASN A 349 11.11 6.15 2.52
CA ASN A 349 12.00 6.89 1.65
C ASN A 349 13.28 7.39 2.38
N GLN A 350 13.60 6.81 3.51
CA GLN A 350 14.86 7.06 4.20
C GLN A 350 16.05 6.77 3.29
N ALA A 351 17.02 7.68 3.22
CA ALA A 351 18.21 7.67 2.38
C ALA A 351 17.98 7.92 0.86
N ASP A 352 16.78 7.70 0.31
CA ASP A 352 16.45 8.05 -1.08
C ASP A 352 14.98 8.50 -1.17
N VAL A 353 14.78 9.81 -1.32
CA VAL A 353 13.45 10.43 -1.32
C VAL A 353 12.56 9.94 -2.47
N ASP A 354 13.15 9.50 -3.58
CA ASP A 354 12.44 9.07 -4.79
C ASP A 354 12.27 7.53 -4.90
N ARG A 355 12.60 6.79 -3.82
CA ARG A 355 12.41 5.34 -3.70
C ARG A 355 11.77 4.96 -2.37
N ARG A 356 11.48 3.68 -2.21
CA ARG A 356 11.05 3.07 -0.95
C ARG A 356 11.86 1.82 -0.69
N HIS A 357 12.36 1.68 0.52
CA HIS A 357 13.05 0.48 0.97
C HIS A 357 12.37 -0.08 2.22
N VAL A 358 12.53 -1.39 2.45
CA VAL A 358 12.05 -2.05 3.66
C VAL A 358 13.04 -1.82 4.79
N TRP A 359 12.51 -1.41 5.93
CA TRP A 359 13.22 -1.17 7.19
C TRP A 359 12.51 -1.91 8.32
N LYS A 360 13.19 -2.06 9.44
CA LYS A 360 12.58 -2.56 10.68
C LYS A 360 13.14 -1.82 11.89
N VAL A 361 12.35 -1.77 12.97
CA VAL A 361 12.73 -1.15 14.24
C VAL A 361 12.10 -1.90 15.40
N ALA A 362 12.85 -2.06 16.51
CA ALA A 362 12.29 -2.59 17.74
C ALA A 362 11.26 -1.60 18.33
N VAL A 363 10.19 -2.12 18.95
CA VAL A 363 9.10 -1.27 19.47
C VAL A 363 9.49 -0.44 20.70
N ASP A 364 10.67 -0.68 21.27
CA ASP A 364 11.23 -0.04 22.45
C ASP A 364 12.59 0.65 22.22
N GLN A 365 13.04 0.77 20.98
CA GLN A 365 14.33 1.37 20.61
C GLN A 365 14.19 2.23 19.35
N ALA A 366 14.79 3.42 19.36
CA ALA A 366 14.79 4.36 18.22
C ALA A 366 16.01 4.12 17.28
N VAL A 367 16.22 2.87 16.85
CA VAL A 367 17.35 2.47 15.99
C VAL A 367 16.83 1.63 14.84
N PRO A 368 16.26 2.26 13.79
CA PRO A 368 15.82 1.53 12.61
C PRO A 368 16.99 0.90 11.85
N SER A 369 16.79 -0.29 11.30
CA SER A 369 17.75 -1.00 10.48
C SER A 369 17.17 -1.31 9.10
N GLN A 370 17.97 -1.13 8.05
CA GLN A 370 17.58 -1.36 6.66
C GLN A 370 17.58 -2.86 6.35
N VAL A 371 16.53 -3.32 5.65
CA VAL A 371 16.36 -4.71 5.21
C VAL A 371 16.68 -4.84 3.71
N THR A 372 16.24 -3.89 2.89
CA THR A 372 16.49 -3.88 1.44
C THR A 372 17.26 -2.64 1.02
N THR A 373 18.08 -2.76 -0.03
CA THR A 373 18.97 -1.71 -0.53
C THR A 373 19.01 -1.74 -2.06
N GLY A 374 19.60 -0.71 -2.68
CA GLY A 374 19.86 -0.65 -4.14
C GLY A 374 18.90 0.28 -4.86
N ASP A 375 18.61 -0.02 -6.14
CA ASP A 375 17.78 0.83 -7.01
C ASP A 375 16.32 0.39 -7.07
N GLY A 376 15.91 -0.54 -6.19
CA GLY A 376 14.55 -1.03 -6.08
C GLY A 376 13.59 -0.07 -5.39
N ILE A 377 12.32 -0.43 -5.47
CA ILE A 377 11.21 0.18 -4.74
C ILE A 377 10.47 -0.97 -4.05
N GLU A 378 10.44 -1.01 -2.74
CA GLU A 378 9.83 -2.08 -1.95
C GLU A 378 8.73 -1.55 -1.04
N TRP A 379 7.59 -2.24 -1.00
CA TRP A 379 6.42 -1.85 -0.22
C TRP A 379 5.64 -3.07 0.30
N SER A 380 4.65 -2.82 1.15
CA SER A 380 3.79 -3.83 1.78
C SER A 380 4.56 -5.00 2.41
N PRO A 381 5.56 -4.73 3.28
CA PRO A 381 6.29 -5.81 3.91
C PRO A 381 5.39 -6.60 4.87
N VAL A 382 5.58 -7.93 4.89
CA VAL A 382 4.94 -8.84 5.86
C VAL A 382 5.98 -9.80 6.42
N VAL A 383 5.86 -10.16 7.70
CA VAL A 383 6.78 -11.05 8.38
C VAL A 383 6.15 -12.44 8.49
N THR A 384 6.87 -13.49 8.11
CA THR A 384 6.40 -14.87 8.24
C THR A 384 6.26 -15.29 9.70
N SER A 385 5.43 -16.29 9.98
CA SER A 385 5.09 -16.74 11.34
C SER A 385 6.30 -17.10 12.21
N GLY A 386 7.41 -17.54 11.63
CA GLY A 386 8.67 -17.84 12.32
C GLY A 386 9.55 -16.62 12.64
N ASN A 387 9.19 -15.43 12.16
CA ASN A 387 10.03 -14.22 12.16
C ASN A 387 11.37 -14.37 11.41
N GLU A 388 11.49 -15.36 10.55
CA GLU A 388 12.75 -15.69 9.86
C GLU A 388 12.84 -15.04 8.48
N ALA A 389 11.70 -14.68 7.89
CA ALA A 389 11.63 -14.11 6.56
C ALA A 389 10.68 -12.92 6.50
N ILE A 390 11.00 -11.99 5.60
CA ILE A 390 10.18 -10.83 5.28
C ILE A 390 9.84 -10.91 3.79
N ALA A 391 8.55 -11.02 3.47
CA ALA A 391 8.07 -10.88 2.11
C ALA A 391 7.60 -9.46 1.87
N PHE A 392 7.69 -8.99 0.64
CA PHE A 392 7.30 -7.66 0.22
C PHE A 392 6.99 -7.63 -1.28
N LEU A 393 6.31 -6.61 -1.72
CA LEU A 393 6.18 -6.29 -3.14
C LEU A 393 7.33 -5.37 -3.54
N HIS A 394 7.87 -5.56 -4.75
CA HIS A 394 8.96 -4.75 -5.23
C HIS A 394 8.96 -4.53 -6.75
N SER A 395 9.60 -3.47 -7.17
CA SER A 395 9.83 -3.12 -8.56
C SER A 395 11.18 -2.42 -8.73
N ASP A 396 11.55 -2.12 -9.95
CA ASP A 396 12.66 -1.24 -10.28
C ASP A 396 12.36 -0.44 -11.56
N ALA A 397 13.33 0.26 -12.12
CA ALA A 397 13.12 1.07 -13.32
C ALA A 397 12.73 0.24 -14.56
N ARG A 398 13.12 -1.03 -14.64
CA ARG A 398 12.92 -1.90 -15.82
C ARG A 398 12.07 -3.12 -15.56
N ARG A 399 11.94 -3.53 -14.31
CA ARG A 399 11.14 -4.68 -13.92
C ARG A 399 9.91 -4.20 -13.13
N PRO A 400 8.71 -4.59 -13.58
CA PRO A 400 7.45 -4.18 -12.98
C PRO A 400 7.25 -4.81 -11.59
N PRO A 401 6.15 -4.45 -10.89
CA PRO A 401 5.79 -5.02 -9.59
C PRO A 401 5.77 -6.54 -9.56
N ARG A 402 6.35 -7.13 -8.53
CA ARG A 402 6.39 -8.56 -8.26
C ARG A 402 6.52 -8.83 -6.77
N ALA A 403 6.07 -10.00 -6.33
CA ALA A 403 6.22 -10.42 -4.93
C ALA A 403 7.59 -11.07 -4.73
N ALA A 404 8.26 -10.75 -3.63
CA ALA A 404 9.55 -11.31 -3.26
C ALA A 404 9.65 -11.60 -1.77
N ILE A 405 10.69 -12.35 -1.37
CA ILE A 405 10.99 -12.70 0.01
C ILE A 405 12.49 -12.61 0.28
N VAL A 406 12.84 -12.13 1.46
CA VAL A 406 14.19 -12.20 2.03
C VAL A 406 14.16 -13.13 3.23
N ILE A 407 15.08 -14.11 3.26
CA ILE A 407 15.24 -15.04 4.38
C ILE A 407 16.56 -14.70 5.09
N GLY A 408 16.47 -14.34 6.36
CA GLY A 408 17.63 -13.89 7.12
C GLY A 408 18.34 -12.71 6.48
N ALA A 409 19.64 -12.82 6.23
CA ALA A 409 20.49 -11.82 5.54
C ALA A 409 20.66 -12.11 4.03
N GLY A 410 19.82 -12.94 3.44
CA GLY A 410 19.89 -13.31 2.03
C GLY A 410 19.50 -12.19 1.07
N ALA A 411 19.72 -12.40 -0.23
CA ALA A 411 19.19 -11.51 -1.26
C ALA A 411 17.69 -11.74 -1.49
N PRO A 412 16.94 -10.73 -1.97
CA PRO A 412 15.55 -10.91 -2.36
C PRO A 412 15.39 -12.00 -3.42
N LYS A 413 14.41 -12.87 -3.23
CA LYS A 413 14.01 -13.92 -4.17
C LYS A 413 12.60 -13.65 -4.67
N ASP A 414 12.44 -13.55 -6.00
CA ASP A 414 11.12 -13.41 -6.62
C ASP A 414 10.29 -14.69 -6.39
N LEU A 415 9.03 -14.52 -5.99
CA LEU A 415 8.12 -15.63 -5.66
C LEU A 415 7.45 -16.24 -6.90
N ALA A 416 7.26 -15.44 -7.96
CA ALA A 416 6.65 -15.88 -9.22
C ALA A 416 7.43 -15.35 -10.45
N PRO A 417 8.71 -15.74 -10.64
CA PRO A 417 9.56 -15.19 -11.70
C PRO A 417 9.02 -15.50 -13.11
N ASP A 418 8.29 -16.60 -13.27
CA ASP A 418 7.73 -17.04 -14.55
C ASP A 418 6.39 -16.33 -14.89
N ALA A 419 5.87 -15.46 -14.04
CA ALA A 419 4.61 -14.73 -14.27
C ALA A 419 4.76 -13.60 -15.28
N LEU A 420 5.97 -13.02 -15.42
CA LEU A 420 6.24 -11.97 -16.38
C LEU A 420 6.27 -12.56 -17.80
N PRO A 421 5.50 -12.02 -18.77
CA PRO A 421 5.52 -12.52 -20.14
C PRO A 421 6.92 -12.45 -20.76
N ALA A 422 7.28 -13.47 -21.55
CA ALA A 422 8.61 -13.56 -22.18
C ALA A 422 8.89 -12.43 -23.19
N ASP A 423 7.85 -11.80 -23.73
CA ASP A 423 7.93 -10.68 -24.67
C ASP A 423 7.82 -9.32 -23.98
N PHE A 424 7.82 -9.27 -22.65
CA PHE A 424 7.89 -8.02 -21.89
C PHE A 424 9.22 -7.29 -22.18
N PRO A 425 9.22 -6.01 -22.54
CA PRO A 425 10.37 -5.33 -23.12
C PRO A 425 11.39 -4.81 -22.08
N ALA A 426 11.70 -5.54 -21.02
CA ALA A 426 12.53 -5.08 -19.90
C ALA A 426 13.86 -4.44 -20.34
N ASP A 427 14.53 -5.04 -21.34
CA ASP A 427 15.81 -4.57 -21.84
C ASP A 427 15.72 -3.29 -22.69
N GLN A 428 14.51 -2.96 -23.17
CA GLN A 428 14.27 -1.75 -23.95
C GLN A 428 13.82 -0.56 -23.10
N LEU A 429 13.45 -0.79 -21.83
CA LEU A 429 13.01 0.27 -20.92
C LEU A 429 14.19 1.15 -20.49
N VAL A 430 13.91 2.41 -20.17
CA VAL A 430 14.90 3.38 -19.69
C VAL A 430 14.79 3.56 -18.17
N ALA A 431 15.91 3.76 -17.50
CA ALA A 431 15.91 4.21 -16.12
C ALA A 431 15.67 5.75 -16.10
N PRO A 432 14.61 6.23 -15.46
CA PRO A 432 14.38 7.66 -15.37
C PRO A 432 15.43 8.33 -14.49
N GLN A 433 15.74 9.58 -14.82
CA GLN A 433 16.66 10.40 -14.05
C GLN A 433 15.89 11.24 -13.03
N ALA A 434 16.35 11.28 -11.78
CA ALA A 434 15.84 12.22 -10.79
C ALA A 434 16.23 13.66 -11.22
N VAL A 435 15.26 14.55 -11.22
CA VAL A 435 15.49 15.98 -11.50
C VAL A 435 14.82 16.84 -10.44
N THR A 436 15.48 17.94 -10.09
CA THR A 436 14.90 18.98 -9.24
C THR A 436 14.61 20.20 -10.10
N ILE A 437 13.39 20.72 -9.98
CA ILE A 437 12.85 21.80 -10.79
C ILE A 437 12.49 22.96 -9.86
N SER A 438 12.72 24.19 -10.28
CA SER A 438 12.20 25.37 -9.59
C SER A 438 10.81 25.69 -10.13
N ALA A 439 9.80 25.65 -9.28
CA ALA A 439 8.48 26.17 -9.58
C ALA A 439 8.56 27.69 -9.88
N ALA A 440 7.53 28.26 -10.50
CA ALA A 440 7.53 29.68 -10.86
C ALA A 440 7.63 30.63 -9.65
N ASP A 441 7.22 30.19 -8.48
CA ASP A 441 7.33 30.91 -7.21
C ASP A 441 8.58 30.53 -6.39
N GLY A 442 9.48 29.71 -6.97
CA GLY A 442 10.75 29.32 -6.36
C GLY A 442 10.72 28.06 -5.49
N LEU A 443 9.56 27.41 -5.29
CA LEU A 443 9.51 26.13 -4.58
C LEU A 443 10.30 25.07 -5.36
N ARG A 444 11.10 24.28 -4.66
CA ARG A 444 11.77 23.11 -5.25
C ARG A 444 10.80 21.94 -5.34
N ILE A 445 10.59 21.45 -6.55
CA ILE A 445 9.78 20.27 -6.84
C ILE A 445 10.63 19.19 -7.49
N HIS A 446 10.20 17.96 -7.42
CA HIS A 446 10.91 16.79 -7.91
C HIS A 446 10.25 16.22 -9.16
N GLY A 447 11.03 15.53 -9.98
CA GLY A 447 10.50 14.86 -11.16
C GLY A 447 11.37 13.71 -11.63
N GLN A 448 10.78 12.85 -12.47
CA GLN A 448 11.46 11.76 -13.16
C GLN A 448 11.52 12.09 -14.64
N LEU A 449 12.72 12.17 -15.18
CA LEU A 449 12.97 12.49 -16.59
C LEU A 449 13.31 11.22 -17.37
N PHE A 450 12.46 10.87 -18.32
CA PHE A 450 12.64 9.72 -19.22
C PHE A 450 13.25 10.26 -20.53
N LEU A 451 14.46 9.81 -20.86
CA LEU A 451 15.14 10.17 -22.09
C LEU A 451 15.11 8.99 -23.08
N PRO A 452 14.84 9.27 -24.37
CA PRO A 452 14.93 8.25 -25.41
C PRO A 452 16.31 7.59 -25.45
N ARG A 453 16.38 6.27 -25.56
CA ARG A 453 17.67 5.54 -25.66
C ARG A 453 18.54 5.97 -26.85
N ASN A 454 17.91 6.39 -27.93
CA ASN A 454 18.54 6.82 -29.17
C ASN A 454 18.75 8.33 -29.30
N LEU A 455 18.61 9.08 -28.21
CA LEU A 455 18.86 10.53 -28.19
C LEU A 455 20.35 10.79 -28.41
N ARG A 456 20.68 11.60 -29.44
CA ARG A 456 22.05 11.96 -29.79
C ARG A 456 22.35 13.38 -29.33
N SER A 457 23.61 13.66 -29.11
CA SER A 457 24.07 15.03 -28.81
C SER A 457 23.70 15.99 -29.94
N GLY A 458 23.07 17.13 -29.60
CA GLY A 458 22.61 18.15 -30.55
C GLY A 458 21.28 17.86 -31.23
N GLU A 459 20.62 16.75 -30.93
CA GLU A 459 19.23 16.49 -31.36
C GLU A 459 18.25 17.21 -30.45
N HIS A 460 17.15 17.70 -31.03
CA HIS A 460 15.99 18.24 -30.33
C HIS A 460 14.82 17.25 -30.46
N ARG A 461 14.13 17.01 -29.38
CA ARG A 461 13.00 16.08 -29.33
C ARG A 461 11.77 16.75 -28.75
N PRO A 462 10.56 16.37 -29.20
CA PRO A 462 9.34 16.83 -28.55
C PRO A 462 9.29 16.31 -27.12
N ALA A 463 8.72 17.13 -26.21
CA ALA A 463 8.62 16.78 -24.80
C ALA A 463 7.16 16.73 -24.33
N LEU A 464 6.90 15.89 -23.34
CA LEU A 464 5.62 15.74 -22.66
C LEU A 464 5.81 15.84 -21.16
N ILE A 465 4.81 16.38 -20.47
CA ILE A 465 4.78 16.43 -19.01
C ILE A 465 3.62 15.56 -18.54
N PHE A 466 3.90 14.68 -17.59
CA PHE A 466 2.90 13.91 -16.88
C PHE A 466 2.72 14.49 -15.46
N PHE A 467 1.48 14.77 -15.07
CA PHE A 467 1.10 15.15 -13.73
C PHE A 467 0.18 14.06 -13.15
N HIS A 468 0.53 13.55 -11.98
CA HIS A 468 -0.32 12.58 -11.28
C HIS A 468 -1.59 13.24 -10.71
N GLY A 469 -2.63 12.47 -10.48
CA GLY A 469 -3.87 12.93 -9.87
C GLY A 469 -3.88 12.79 -8.35
N GLY A 470 -4.99 13.25 -7.72
CA GLY A 470 -5.30 13.00 -6.33
C GLY A 470 -4.45 13.73 -5.30
N SER A 471 -3.58 14.60 -5.66
CA SER A 471 -2.45 15.29 -5.05
C SER A 471 -1.60 14.48 -4.07
N ARG A 472 -2.16 13.74 -3.11
CA ARG A 472 -1.45 12.93 -2.09
C ARG A 472 -0.80 11.67 -2.71
N ARG A 473 0.07 11.88 -3.69
CA ARG A 473 0.82 10.85 -4.43
C ARG A 473 2.27 11.31 -4.63
N GLN A 474 3.14 10.35 -4.92
CA GLN A 474 4.52 10.60 -5.34
C GLN A 474 4.89 9.60 -6.45
N MET A 475 5.30 10.07 -7.60
CA MET A 475 5.90 9.23 -8.64
C MET A 475 7.34 8.91 -8.27
N LEU A 476 7.77 7.67 -8.49
CA LEU A 476 9.04 7.12 -8.04
C LEU A 476 9.96 6.82 -9.23
N LEU A 477 11.24 6.56 -8.97
CA LEU A 477 12.25 6.25 -9.99
C LEU A 477 12.17 4.80 -10.51
N GLY A 478 10.95 4.28 -10.66
CA GLY A 478 10.64 2.95 -11.14
C GLY A 478 9.14 2.74 -11.24
N TRP A 479 8.75 1.51 -11.52
CA TRP A 479 7.36 1.11 -11.61
C TRP A 479 6.64 1.35 -10.28
N HIS A 480 5.47 2.01 -10.37
CA HIS A 480 4.76 2.48 -9.20
C HIS A 480 3.98 1.37 -8.49
N TYR A 481 3.84 1.48 -7.17
CA TYR A 481 3.14 0.52 -6.30
C TYR A 481 1.59 0.64 -6.35
N MET A 482 1.04 1.63 -7.06
CA MET A 482 -0.40 1.74 -7.33
C MET A 482 -0.67 1.36 -8.79
N TYR A 483 -1.67 0.54 -9.05
CA TYR A 483 -2.00 0.00 -10.37
C TYR A 483 -2.18 1.09 -11.45
N TYR A 484 -2.93 2.16 -11.15
CA TYR A 484 -3.11 3.27 -12.09
C TYR A 484 -1.78 3.92 -12.51
N TYR A 485 -0.90 4.19 -11.55
CA TYR A 485 0.38 4.85 -11.82
C TYR A 485 1.46 3.89 -12.33
N ASN A 486 1.31 2.59 -12.09
CA ASN A 486 2.04 1.55 -12.81
C ASN A 486 1.78 1.65 -14.32
N ASN A 487 0.51 1.77 -14.71
CA ASN A 487 0.13 1.94 -16.12
C ASN A 487 0.61 3.30 -16.68
N ALA A 488 0.59 4.36 -15.89
CA ALA A 488 1.16 5.66 -16.28
C ALA A 488 2.69 5.57 -16.49
N TYR A 489 3.41 4.82 -15.66
CA TYR A 489 4.83 4.56 -15.85
C TYR A 489 5.10 3.79 -17.15
N ALA A 490 4.31 2.75 -17.46
CA ALA A 490 4.36 2.04 -18.74
C ALA A 490 4.16 2.98 -19.94
N MET A 491 3.20 3.90 -19.84
CA MET A 491 2.95 4.91 -20.87
C MET A 491 4.15 5.85 -21.05
N ASN A 492 4.77 6.33 -19.94
CA ASN A 492 5.96 7.18 -20.00
C ASN A 492 7.13 6.45 -20.68
N GLN A 493 7.33 5.16 -20.37
CA GLN A 493 8.32 4.30 -21.05
C GLN A 493 8.03 4.15 -22.54
N TYR A 494 6.77 3.90 -22.89
CA TYR A 494 6.34 3.78 -24.28
C TYR A 494 6.61 5.08 -25.06
N LEU A 495 6.22 6.24 -24.52
CA LEU A 495 6.45 7.54 -25.14
C LEU A 495 7.96 7.83 -25.33
N ALA A 496 8.79 7.50 -24.31
CA ALA A 496 10.24 7.61 -24.44
C ALA A 496 10.80 6.73 -25.56
N SER A 497 10.26 5.50 -25.72
CA SER A 497 10.64 4.61 -26.83
C SER A 497 10.25 5.16 -28.22
N ARG A 498 9.25 6.05 -28.27
CA ARG A 498 8.80 6.74 -29.48
C ARG A 498 9.57 8.03 -29.76
N GLY A 499 10.57 8.36 -28.92
CA GLY A 499 11.44 9.50 -29.10
C GLY A 499 11.01 10.77 -28.38
N PHE A 500 10.00 10.72 -27.52
CA PHE A 500 9.63 11.84 -26.68
C PHE A 500 10.50 11.92 -25.42
N ILE A 501 10.86 13.13 -25.01
CA ILE A 501 11.37 13.39 -23.66
C ILE A 501 10.17 13.50 -22.75
N VAL A 502 10.07 12.65 -21.69
CA VAL A 502 8.93 12.67 -20.79
C VAL A 502 9.37 13.09 -19.39
N LEU A 503 8.70 14.11 -18.85
CA LEU A 503 8.90 14.60 -17.50
C LEU A 503 7.68 14.26 -16.65
N SER A 504 7.83 13.37 -15.67
CA SER A 504 6.82 13.09 -14.66
C SER A 504 7.10 13.93 -13.42
N VAL A 505 6.13 14.71 -12.96
CA VAL A 505 6.34 15.76 -11.94
C VAL A 505 5.65 15.41 -10.63
N ASN A 506 6.38 15.49 -9.52
CA ASN A 506 5.87 15.50 -8.16
C ASN A 506 5.68 16.97 -7.74
N TYR A 507 4.44 17.45 -7.89
CA TYR A 507 4.08 18.82 -7.54
C TYR A 507 3.70 18.94 -6.06
N ARG A 508 3.67 20.17 -5.53
CA ARG A 508 3.26 20.45 -4.15
C ARG A 508 1.91 19.82 -3.84
N SER A 509 1.62 19.61 -2.58
CA SER A 509 0.52 18.79 -2.06
C SER A 509 0.66 17.26 -2.25
N GLY A 510 1.74 16.79 -2.91
CA GLY A 510 2.13 15.37 -2.92
C GLY A 510 2.73 14.90 -1.60
N ILE A 511 2.99 13.60 -1.49
CA ILE A 511 3.63 12.96 -0.33
C ILE A 511 5.12 12.71 -0.58
N GLY A 512 5.85 12.28 0.46
CA GLY A 512 7.27 11.90 0.37
C GLY A 512 8.26 13.05 0.60
N TYR A 513 7.80 14.29 0.74
CA TYR A 513 8.63 15.49 0.90
C TYR A 513 8.30 16.29 2.17
N GLY A 514 7.60 15.64 3.12
CA GLY A 514 7.24 16.21 4.41
C GLY A 514 5.98 17.08 4.41
N LEU A 515 5.59 17.48 5.63
CA LEU A 515 4.34 18.18 5.92
C LEU A 515 4.20 19.51 5.16
N ASP A 516 5.26 20.33 5.08
CA ASP A 516 5.19 21.64 4.42
C ASP A 516 4.98 21.53 2.91
N PHE A 517 5.50 20.50 2.29
CA PHE A 517 5.28 20.22 0.88
C PHE A 517 3.87 19.66 0.66
N ARG A 518 3.43 18.72 1.50
CA ARG A 518 2.12 18.10 1.42
C ARG A 518 1.00 19.09 1.73
N GLU A 519 1.20 19.96 2.70
CA GLU A 519 0.24 20.98 3.13
C GLU A 519 0.67 22.39 2.68
N ALA A 520 1.19 22.49 1.45
CA ALA A 520 1.66 23.75 0.90
C ALA A 520 0.57 24.84 0.92
N VAL A 521 0.99 26.09 1.11
CA VAL A 521 0.08 27.23 1.19
C VAL A 521 -0.67 27.40 -0.13
N ASN A 522 -2.00 27.60 -0.05
CA ASN A 522 -2.89 27.83 -1.20
C ASN A 522 -2.91 26.69 -2.23
N TYR A 523 -2.68 25.44 -1.84
CA TYR A 523 -3.03 24.31 -2.70
C TYR A 523 -4.55 24.12 -2.74
N GLY A 524 -5.08 23.52 -3.81
CA GLY A 524 -6.52 23.27 -3.88
C GLY A 524 -6.95 22.36 -5.02
N ALA A 525 -8.05 21.62 -4.81
CA ALA A 525 -8.60 20.65 -5.75
C ALA A 525 -8.95 21.20 -7.15
N ARG A 526 -9.09 22.52 -7.28
CA ARG A 526 -9.38 23.19 -8.55
C ARG A 526 -8.17 23.85 -9.18
N GLY A 527 -6.97 23.57 -8.65
CA GLY A 527 -5.73 24.23 -8.99
C GLY A 527 -5.62 25.60 -8.30
N ALA A 528 -4.48 25.83 -7.71
CA ALA A 528 -4.14 27.10 -7.06
C ALA A 528 -2.63 27.30 -7.13
N SER A 529 -1.90 27.17 -6.03
CA SER A 529 -0.45 27.34 -6.04
C SER A 529 0.30 26.27 -6.84
N GLU A 530 -0.31 25.09 -7.08
CA GLU A 530 0.20 24.02 -7.95
C GLU A 530 0.43 24.49 -9.40
N PHE A 531 -0.27 25.52 -9.85
CA PHE A 531 -0.03 26.12 -11.17
C PHE A 531 1.39 26.62 -11.33
N ASN A 532 2.04 27.11 -10.27
CA ASN A 532 3.44 27.49 -10.30
C ASN A 532 4.37 26.31 -10.61
N ASP A 533 4.01 25.10 -10.18
CA ASP A 533 4.76 23.88 -10.45
C ASP A 533 4.61 23.47 -11.92
N VAL A 534 3.41 23.60 -12.47
CA VAL A 534 3.13 23.36 -13.91
C VAL A 534 3.95 24.30 -14.77
N VAL A 535 3.95 25.60 -14.46
CA VAL A 535 4.74 26.60 -15.18
C VAL A 535 6.24 26.32 -15.04
N GLY A 536 6.71 26.00 -13.83
CA GLY A 536 8.12 25.66 -13.58
C GLY A 536 8.58 24.45 -14.39
N ALA A 537 7.75 23.39 -14.46
CA ALA A 537 8.03 22.20 -15.27
C ALA A 537 8.13 22.53 -16.78
N GLY A 538 7.22 23.37 -17.28
CA GLY A 538 7.27 23.85 -18.67
C GLY A 538 8.53 24.68 -18.97
N LEU A 539 8.91 25.59 -18.07
CA LEU A 539 10.14 26.41 -18.19
C LEU A 539 11.40 25.53 -18.14
N TYR A 540 11.42 24.52 -17.25
CA TYR A 540 12.52 23.56 -17.18
C TYR A 540 12.72 22.83 -18.51
N LEU A 541 11.65 22.28 -19.13
CA LEU A 541 11.77 21.60 -20.43
C LEU A 541 12.23 22.57 -21.53
N ARG A 542 11.69 23.79 -21.59
CA ARG A 542 12.12 24.81 -22.57
C ARG A 542 13.58 25.21 -22.43
N SER A 543 14.16 25.14 -21.24
CA SER A 543 15.56 25.45 -20.99
C SER A 543 16.54 24.35 -21.38
N ARG A 544 16.04 23.17 -21.68
CA ARG A 544 16.88 22.01 -22.04
C ARG A 544 17.36 22.09 -23.48
N PRO A 545 18.66 21.79 -23.73
CA PRO A 545 19.24 21.87 -25.09
C PRO A 545 18.77 20.70 -26.00
N ASP A 546 18.13 19.68 -25.47
CA ASP A 546 17.66 18.49 -26.19
C ASP A 546 16.14 18.50 -26.42
N VAL A 547 15.43 19.53 -25.98
CA VAL A 547 13.98 19.69 -26.18
C VAL A 547 13.72 20.66 -27.34
N ASP A 548 12.76 20.29 -28.18
CA ASP A 548 12.21 21.17 -29.22
C ASP A 548 11.26 22.19 -28.57
N PRO A 549 11.59 23.50 -28.57
CA PRO A 549 10.90 24.53 -27.78
C PRO A 549 9.50 24.89 -28.30
#